data_b7c9b2a8ddf1e89cd45e87e6b31fc240
#
_entry.id   b7c9b2a8ddf1e89cd45e87e6b31fc240
#
_cell.length_a   1.000
_cell.length_b   1.000
_cell.length_c   1.000
_cell.angle_alpha   90.00
_cell.angle_beta   90.00
_cell.angle_gamma   90.00
#
_symmetry.space_group_name_H-M   'P 1'
#
loop_
_entity.id
_entity.type
_entity.pdbx_description
1 polymer ?
#
loop_
_entity_poly.entity_id
_entity_poly.type
_entity_poly.pdbx_seq_one_letter_code
_entity_poly.pdbx_strand_id
1 'polypeptide(L)'
;MEHIARNDAFALLKKYNKDPFHIQHALTVEAVMKWYANELGYGEDAEYWGIVGLLHDIDFELYPAEHCLKAPELLKDGGVSDDIIHAVCSHGYGITVECGTTIDVEPLHEMEKVLFATDELTGLIWAAALMRPSKSTKDMELKSCLLYTSPSPRD
;
A
#
# COMPACT_ATOMS: atom_id res chain seq x y z
N MET A 1 14.17 12.36 13.44
CA MET A 1 14.93 11.12 13.15
C MET A 1 15.18 11.09 11.66
N GLU A 2 16.35 10.63 11.24
CA GLU A 2 16.66 10.54 9.82
C GLU A 2 15.99 9.24 9.30
N HIS A 3 15.01 9.39 8.43
CA HIS A 3 14.32 8.25 7.83
C HIS A 3 15.12 7.73 6.63
N ILE A 4 14.88 6.48 6.24
CA ILE A 4 15.46 5.90 5.03
C ILE A 4 15.19 6.82 3.82
N ALA A 5 16.21 7.06 2.99
CA ALA A 5 16.02 7.85 1.78
C ALA A 5 15.14 7.09 0.76
N ARG A 6 14.33 7.82 -0.01
CA ARG A 6 13.41 7.22 -1.01
C ARG A 6 14.11 6.25 -1.97
N ASN A 7 15.32 6.56 -2.41
CA ASN A 7 16.06 5.70 -3.36
C ASN A 7 16.49 4.38 -2.70
N ASP A 8 16.85 4.41 -1.42
CA ASP A 8 17.23 3.22 -0.66
C ASP A 8 16.00 2.38 -0.34
N ALA A 9 14.87 3.01 -0.02
CA ALA A 9 13.58 2.33 0.14
C ALA A 9 13.16 1.62 -1.15
N PHE A 10 13.32 2.26 -2.31
CA PHE A 10 13.02 1.64 -3.59
C PHE A 10 13.98 0.50 -3.95
N ALA A 11 15.26 0.62 -3.60
CA ALA A 11 16.21 -0.47 -3.75
C ALA A 11 15.85 -1.66 -2.85
N LEU A 12 15.41 -1.39 -1.62
CA LEU A 12 14.95 -2.39 -0.68
C LEU A 12 13.69 -3.11 -1.18
N LEU A 13 12.69 -2.37 -1.67
CA LEU A 13 11.50 -2.96 -2.30
C LEU A 13 11.91 -3.91 -3.42
N LYS A 14 12.77 -3.48 -4.35
CA LYS A 14 13.24 -4.28 -5.48
C LYS A 14 14.09 -5.49 -5.10
N LYS A 15 14.59 -5.56 -3.88
CA LYS A 15 15.28 -6.75 -3.38
C LYS A 15 14.30 -7.91 -3.22
N TYR A 16 13.08 -7.63 -2.76
CA TYR A 16 12.07 -8.64 -2.42
C TYR A 16 10.93 -8.74 -3.45
N ASN A 17 10.72 -7.72 -4.28
CA ASN A 17 9.68 -7.67 -5.29
C ASN A 17 10.29 -7.53 -6.68
N LYS A 18 9.94 -8.44 -7.61
CA LYS A 18 10.43 -8.51 -8.99
C LYS A 18 9.32 -8.39 -10.02
N ASP A 19 8.10 -8.77 -9.63
CA ASP A 19 6.95 -8.68 -10.52
C ASP A 19 6.64 -7.22 -10.85
N PRO A 20 6.57 -6.85 -12.15
CA PRO A 20 6.24 -5.50 -12.56
C PRO A 20 4.90 -5.00 -12.02
N PHE A 21 3.94 -5.90 -11.76
CA PHE A 21 2.65 -5.54 -11.18
C PHE A 21 2.80 -5.05 -9.73
N HIS A 22 3.54 -5.78 -8.90
CA HIS A 22 3.79 -5.38 -7.49
C HIS A 22 4.58 -4.07 -7.42
N ILE A 23 5.60 -3.91 -8.27
CA ILE A 23 6.34 -2.64 -8.35
C ILE A 23 5.43 -1.49 -8.77
N GLN A 24 4.55 -1.69 -9.76
CA GLN A 24 3.61 -0.66 -10.21
C GLN A 24 2.60 -0.30 -9.12
N HIS A 25 2.10 -1.30 -8.37
CA HIS A 25 1.20 -1.08 -7.25
C HIS A 25 1.89 -0.24 -6.17
N ALA A 26 3.08 -0.63 -5.73
CA ALA A 26 3.85 0.11 -4.74
C ALA A 26 4.09 1.59 -5.14
N LEU A 27 4.45 1.84 -6.41
CA LEU A 27 4.63 3.20 -6.94
C LEU A 27 3.32 3.98 -7.00
N THR A 28 2.20 3.31 -7.23
CA THR A 28 0.88 3.93 -7.24
C THR A 28 0.49 4.36 -5.83
N VAL A 29 0.66 3.47 -4.84
CA VAL A 29 0.36 3.80 -3.44
C VAL A 29 1.31 4.90 -2.92
N GLU A 30 2.60 4.86 -3.28
CA GLU A 30 3.53 5.97 -2.99
C GLU A 30 2.97 7.32 -3.48
N ALA A 31 2.52 7.38 -4.73
CA ALA A 31 2.01 8.62 -5.31
C ALA A 31 0.70 9.09 -4.63
N VAL A 32 -0.20 8.16 -4.33
CA VAL A 32 -1.46 8.45 -3.64
C VAL A 32 -1.20 8.97 -2.23
N MET A 33 -0.29 8.35 -1.49
CA MET A 33 0.08 8.79 -0.14
C MET A 33 0.68 10.20 -0.14
N LYS A 34 1.58 10.50 -1.09
CA LYS A 34 2.13 11.85 -1.25
C LYS A 34 1.05 12.90 -1.57
N TRP A 35 0.10 12.53 -2.42
CA TRP A 35 -1.01 13.42 -2.75
C TRP A 35 -1.86 13.73 -1.51
N TYR A 36 -2.26 12.71 -0.74
CA TYR A 36 -3.03 12.90 0.48
C TYR A 36 -2.26 13.70 1.54
N ALA A 37 -0.96 13.47 1.71
CA ALA A 37 -0.15 14.27 2.61
C ALA A 37 -0.27 15.78 2.29
N ASN A 38 -0.18 16.15 1.01
CA ASN A 38 -0.33 17.55 0.60
C ASN A 38 -1.77 18.08 0.82
N GLU A 39 -2.79 17.32 0.45
CA GLU A 39 -4.19 17.73 0.59
C GLU A 39 -4.63 17.89 2.05
N LEU A 40 -4.08 17.07 2.94
CA LEU A 40 -4.40 17.09 4.37
C LEU A 40 -3.52 18.05 5.19
N GLY A 41 -2.59 18.77 4.55
CA GLY A 41 -1.75 19.78 5.22
C GLY A 41 -0.43 19.23 5.78
N TYR A 42 -0.04 17.99 5.44
CA TYR A 42 1.23 17.35 5.82
C TYR A 42 2.27 17.41 4.70
N GLY A 43 2.29 18.47 3.89
CA GLY A 43 3.16 18.56 2.72
C GLY A 43 4.65 18.43 3.02
N GLU A 44 5.10 18.85 4.20
CA GLU A 44 6.49 18.68 4.65
C GLU A 44 6.86 17.20 4.87
N ASP A 45 5.88 16.37 5.20
CA ASP A 45 6.04 14.91 5.44
C ASP A 45 5.66 14.07 4.22
N ALA A 46 5.36 14.69 3.07
CA ALA A 46 4.85 13.98 1.90
C ALA A 46 5.80 12.88 1.41
N GLU A 47 7.13 13.08 1.50
CA GLU A 47 8.09 12.04 1.15
C GLU A 47 8.05 10.87 2.14
N TYR A 48 7.93 11.14 3.42
CA TYR A 48 7.76 10.13 4.46
C TYR A 48 6.51 9.29 4.23
N TRP A 49 5.36 9.92 4.00
CA TRP A 49 4.12 9.23 3.65
C TRP A 49 4.28 8.34 2.40
N GLY A 50 4.98 8.88 1.39
CA GLY A 50 5.28 8.14 0.16
C GLY A 50 6.15 6.92 0.39
N ILE A 51 7.17 7.00 1.26
CA ILE A 51 8.04 5.87 1.61
C ILE A 51 7.23 4.75 2.29
N VAL A 52 6.32 5.10 3.20
CA VAL A 52 5.42 4.13 3.82
C VAL A 52 4.57 3.44 2.77
N GLY A 53 3.94 4.20 1.87
CA GLY A 53 3.17 3.64 0.76
C GLY A 53 4.00 2.79 -0.21
N LEU A 54 5.26 3.17 -0.46
CA LEU A 54 6.17 2.40 -1.30
C LEU A 54 6.54 1.03 -0.72
N LEU A 55 6.61 0.93 0.61
CA LEU A 55 7.08 -0.26 1.32
C LEU A 55 5.96 -1.13 1.88
N HIS A 56 4.68 -0.74 1.78
CA HIS A 56 3.58 -1.39 2.48
C HIS A 56 3.49 -2.89 2.18
N ASP A 57 3.69 -3.30 0.95
CA ASP A 57 3.58 -4.68 0.45
C ASP A 57 4.95 -5.36 0.27
N ILE A 58 5.98 -4.95 1.01
CA ILE A 58 7.36 -5.46 0.81
C ILE A 58 7.48 -6.98 0.88
N ASP A 59 6.65 -7.62 1.66
CA ASP A 59 6.67 -9.07 1.89
C ASP A 59 5.68 -9.86 1.01
N PHE A 60 4.73 -9.17 0.35
CA PHE A 60 3.60 -9.82 -0.30
C PHE A 60 4.02 -10.81 -1.42
N GLU A 61 5.02 -10.48 -2.23
CA GLU A 61 5.44 -11.35 -3.35
C GLU A 61 6.07 -12.66 -2.88
N LEU A 62 6.89 -12.62 -1.82
CA LEU A 62 7.63 -13.79 -1.34
C LEU A 62 6.93 -14.54 -0.21
N TYR A 63 6.09 -13.85 0.57
CA TYR A 63 5.46 -14.38 1.77
C TYR A 63 3.95 -14.05 1.83
N PRO A 64 3.17 -14.35 0.76
CA PRO A 64 1.75 -13.97 0.74
C PRO A 64 0.94 -14.58 1.89
N ALA A 65 1.30 -15.80 2.33
CA ALA A 65 0.65 -16.47 3.45
C ALA A 65 0.97 -15.85 4.84
N GLU A 66 2.00 -15.02 4.91
CA GLU A 66 2.50 -14.35 6.12
C GLU A 66 2.57 -12.82 5.92
N HIS A 67 1.73 -12.29 5.02
CA HIS A 67 1.70 -10.86 4.70
C HIS A 67 1.51 -10.01 5.97
N CYS A 68 2.20 -8.88 6.07
CA CYS A 68 2.36 -8.02 7.25
C CYS A 68 3.08 -8.67 8.45
N LEU A 69 3.23 -10.00 8.51
CA LEU A 69 3.99 -10.68 9.57
C LEU A 69 5.48 -10.74 9.26
N LYS A 70 5.83 -10.86 7.96
CA LYS A 70 7.23 -10.86 7.51
C LYS A 70 7.80 -9.46 7.27
N ALA A 71 6.96 -8.48 6.99
CA ALA A 71 7.38 -7.11 6.73
C ALA A 71 8.32 -6.53 7.82
N PRO A 72 8.08 -6.69 9.14
CA PRO A 72 8.98 -6.18 10.17
C PRO A 72 10.42 -6.69 10.05
N GLU A 73 10.60 -7.98 9.76
CA GLU A 73 11.93 -8.59 9.61
C GLU A 73 12.66 -8.00 8.41
N LEU A 74 12.00 -7.95 7.25
CA LEU A 74 12.58 -7.46 6.01
C LEU A 74 12.94 -5.97 6.07
N LEU A 75 12.09 -5.18 6.73
CA LEU A 75 12.29 -3.74 6.90
C LEU A 75 13.42 -3.45 7.90
N LYS A 76 13.50 -4.18 9.02
CA LYS A 76 14.61 -4.06 9.99
C LYS A 76 15.95 -4.40 9.38
N ASP A 77 16.02 -5.47 8.58
CA ASP A 77 17.23 -5.86 7.85
C ASP A 77 17.64 -4.79 6.82
N GLY A 78 16.68 -4.02 6.33
CA GLY A 78 16.92 -2.87 5.46
C GLY A 78 17.26 -1.56 6.18
N GLY A 79 17.33 -1.56 7.52
CA GLY A 79 17.63 -0.37 8.32
C GLY A 79 16.47 0.62 8.42
N VAL A 80 15.25 0.17 8.20
CA VAL A 80 14.04 1.00 8.31
C VAL A 80 13.66 1.20 9.77
N SER A 81 13.22 2.39 10.13
CA SER A 81 12.85 2.76 11.50
C SER A 81 11.54 2.12 11.97
N ASP A 82 11.39 1.93 13.27
CA ASP A 82 10.23 1.24 13.87
C ASP A 82 8.89 1.95 13.61
N ASP A 83 8.88 3.28 13.45
CA ASP A 83 7.70 4.07 13.10
C ASP A 83 7.19 3.76 11.68
N ILE A 84 8.09 3.64 10.70
CA ILE A 84 7.74 3.20 9.34
C ILE A 84 7.26 1.75 9.36
N ILE A 85 7.91 0.88 10.13
CA ILE A 85 7.52 -0.53 10.24
C ILE A 85 6.10 -0.65 10.81
N HIS A 86 5.79 0.09 11.87
CA HIS A 86 4.43 0.15 12.43
C HIS A 86 3.42 0.61 11.38
N ALA A 87 3.71 1.72 10.70
CA ALA A 87 2.84 2.29 9.69
C ALA A 87 2.59 1.31 8.53
N VAL A 88 3.64 0.65 8.05
CA VAL A 88 3.53 -0.40 7.03
C VAL A 88 2.63 -1.53 7.49
N CYS A 89 2.85 -2.09 8.69
CA CYS A 89 2.06 -3.23 9.16
C CYS A 89 0.60 -2.88 9.49
N SER A 90 0.30 -1.61 9.77
CA SER A 90 -1.04 -1.17 10.17
C SER A 90 -2.08 -1.27 9.04
N HIS A 91 -1.65 -1.32 7.75
CA HIS A 91 -2.60 -1.48 6.66
C HIS A 91 -3.27 -2.86 6.65
N GLY A 92 -2.66 -3.86 7.28
CA GLY A 92 -3.23 -5.20 7.45
C GLY A 92 -4.14 -5.37 8.67
N TYR A 93 -4.41 -4.31 9.45
CA TYR A 93 -5.17 -4.42 10.69
C TYR A 93 -6.51 -5.16 10.53
N GLY A 94 -6.73 -6.18 11.36
CA GLY A 94 -7.93 -7.00 11.35
C GLY A 94 -7.97 -8.09 10.28
N ILE A 95 -7.00 -8.14 9.36
CA ILE A 95 -6.90 -9.20 8.35
C ILE A 95 -6.33 -10.46 9.01
N THR A 96 -6.98 -11.61 8.76
CA THR A 96 -6.43 -12.92 9.13
C THR A 96 -5.72 -13.50 7.91
N VAL A 97 -4.40 -13.63 7.99
CA VAL A 97 -3.57 -14.18 6.91
C VAL A 97 -3.67 -15.71 6.86
N GLU A 98 -3.21 -16.32 5.75
CA GLU A 98 -3.40 -17.75 5.49
C GLU A 98 -2.81 -18.67 6.58
N CYS A 99 -1.77 -18.24 7.28
CA CYS A 99 -1.22 -18.99 8.43
C CYS A 99 -2.13 -18.97 9.67
N GLY A 100 -3.28 -18.28 9.62
CA GLY A 100 -4.27 -18.25 10.70
C GLY A 100 -4.02 -17.16 11.74
N THR A 101 -3.03 -16.28 11.54
CA THR A 101 -2.74 -15.16 12.43
C THR A 101 -3.50 -13.91 11.97
N THR A 102 -4.17 -13.22 12.92
CA THR A 102 -4.78 -11.91 12.66
C THR A 102 -3.77 -10.80 12.93
N ILE A 103 -3.67 -9.86 12.01
CA ILE A 103 -2.81 -8.67 12.17
C ILE A 103 -3.48 -7.72 13.17
N ASP A 104 -2.77 -7.44 14.27
CA ASP A 104 -3.25 -6.61 15.39
C ASP A 104 -2.38 -5.35 15.55
N VAL A 105 -2.07 -4.69 14.44
CA VAL A 105 -1.33 -3.43 14.39
C VAL A 105 -2.32 -2.34 13.98
N GLU A 106 -2.91 -1.66 14.98
CA GLU A 106 -3.97 -0.67 14.75
C GLU A 106 -3.40 0.61 14.10
N PRO A 107 -4.05 1.15 13.03
CA PRO A 107 -3.66 2.43 12.45
C PRO A 107 -4.00 3.59 13.40
N LEU A 108 -2.98 4.21 13.98
CA LEU A 108 -3.10 5.28 14.97
C LEU A 108 -3.07 6.67 14.32
N HIS A 109 -2.09 6.91 13.45
CA HIS A 109 -1.90 8.17 12.76
C HIS A 109 -2.80 8.34 11.54
N GLU A 110 -3.05 9.59 11.15
CA GLU A 110 -3.86 9.89 9.96
C GLU A 110 -3.25 9.29 8.70
N MET A 111 -1.93 9.31 8.56
CA MET A 111 -1.20 8.65 7.49
C MET A 111 -1.53 7.15 7.38
N GLU A 112 -1.53 6.45 8.51
CA GLU A 112 -1.81 5.01 8.57
C GLU A 112 -3.27 4.72 8.19
N LYS A 113 -4.21 5.57 8.62
CA LYS A 113 -5.62 5.48 8.25
C LYS A 113 -5.84 5.75 6.76
N VAL A 114 -5.08 6.66 6.18
CA VAL A 114 -5.10 6.92 4.74
C VAL A 114 -4.56 5.71 3.98
N LEU A 115 -3.43 5.13 4.40
CA LEU A 115 -2.90 3.91 3.78
C LEU A 115 -3.93 2.77 3.86
N PHE A 116 -4.45 2.48 5.03
CA PHE A 116 -5.48 1.46 5.26
C PHE A 116 -6.70 1.62 4.36
N ALA A 117 -7.13 2.87 4.12
CA ALA A 117 -8.32 3.15 3.30
C ALA A 117 -8.03 3.14 1.79
N THR A 118 -6.80 3.38 1.36
CA THR A 118 -6.48 3.63 -0.06
C THR A 118 -5.78 2.47 -0.75
N ASP A 119 -5.14 1.58 -0.02
CA ASP A 119 -4.43 0.43 -0.58
C ASP A 119 -5.36 -0.45 -1.44
N GLU A 120 -6.35 -1.06 -0.87
CA GLU A 120 -7.34 -1.89 -1.57
C GLU A 120 -8.09 -1.11 -2.67
N LEU A 121 -8.36 0.18 -2.45
CA LEU A 121 -9.01 1.04 -3.43
C LEU A 121 -8.14 1.22 -4.68
N THR A 122 -6.82 1.37 -4.53
CA THR A 122 -5.91 1.50 -5.68
C THR A 122 -5.88 0.23 -6.52
N GLY A 123 -5.88 -0.94 -5.88
CA GLY A 123 -5.99 -2.24 -6.54
C GLY A 123 -7.30 -2.40 -7.30
N LEU A 124 -8.42 -2.01 -6.68
CA LEU A 124 -9.75 -2.03 -7.33
C LEU A 124 -9.80 -1.12 -8.56
N ILE A 125 -9.29 0.12 -8.46
CA ILE A 125 -9.24 1.07 -9.56
C ILE A 125 -8.42 0.50 -10.72
N TRP A 126 -7.28 -0.12 -10.42
CA TRP A 126 -6.43 -0.75 -11.40
C TRP A 126 -7.14 -1.92 -12.10
N ALA A 127 -7.76 -2.82 -11.35
CA ALA A 127 -8.53 -3.94 -11.89
C ALA A 127 -9.66 -3.45 -12.80
N ALA A 128 -10.41 -2.44 -12.36
CA ALA A 128 -11.47 -1.82 -13.16
C ALA A 128 -10.93 -1.21 -14.47
N ALA A 129 -9.77 -0.57 -14.44
CA ALA A 129 -9.13 -0.02 -15.63
C ALA A 129 -8.75 -1.14 -16.64
N LEU A 130 -8.18 -2.24 -16.16
CA LEU A 130 -7.78 -3.38 -17.02
C LEU A 130 -8.96 -4.06 -17.72
N MET A 131 -10.15 -4.04 -17.14
CA MET A 131 -11.38 -4.58 -17.74
C MET A 131 -11.93 -3.71 -18.87
N ARG A 132 -11.45 -2.47 -19.00
CA ARG A 132 -11.89 -1.54 -20.05
C ARG A 132 -11.13 -1.77 -21.37
N PRO A 133 -11.73 -1.44 -22.53
CA PRO A 133 -11.02 -1.53 -23.82
C PRO A 133 -9.75 -0.65 -23.86
N SER A 134 -9.77 0.52 -23.22
CA SER A 134 -8.62 1.44 -23.15
C SER A 134 -7.50 0.95 -22.24
N LYS A 135 -7.80 0.04 -21.29
CA LYS A 135 -6.90 -0.40 -20.21
C LYS A 135 -6.23 0.79 -19.48
N SER A 136 -6.98 1.87 -19.29
CA SER A 136 -6.49 3.14 -18.75
C SER A 136 -7.47 3.74 -17.75
N THR A 137 -6.93 4.43 -16.75
CA THR A 137 -7.70 5.25 -15.81
C THR A 137 -8.09 6.62 -16.38
N LYS A 138 -7.44 7.07 -17.45
CA LYS A 138 -7.60 8.44 -18.01
C LYS A 138 -9.01 8.75 -18.51
N ASP A 139 -9.73 7.73 -18.98
CA ASP A 139 -11.11 7.85 -19.49
C ASP A 139 -12.11 7.17 -18.53
N MET A 140 -11.70 6.89 -17.30
CA MET A 140 -12.53 6.19 -16.31
C MET A 140 -13.33 7.19 -15.49
N GLU A 141 -14.63 6.96 -15.40
CA GLU A 141 -15.52 7.73 -14.53
C GLU A 141 -15.67 7.00 -13.17
N LEU A 142 -15.90 7.75 -12.11
CA LEU A 142 -16.17 7.21 -10.76
C LEU A 142 -17.26 6.13 -10.79
N LYS A 143 -18.30 6.31 -11.61
CA LYS A 143 -19.37 5.33 -11.82
C LYS A 143 -18.85 3.95 -12.23
N SER A 144 -17.78 3.89 -13.02
CA SER A 144 -17.19 2.63 -13.46
C SER A 144 -16.59 1.84 -12.30
N CYS A 145 -15.93 2.52 -11.34
CA CYS A 145 -15.40 1.87 -10.14
C CYS A 145 -16.53 1.39 -9.22
N LEU A 146 -17.56 2.20 -9.03
CA LEU A 146 -18.69 1.87 -8.16
C LEU A 146 -19.46 0.64 -8.61
N LEU A 147 -19.51 0.35 -9.92
CA LEU A 147 -20.15 -0.87 -10.45
C LEU A 147 -19.47 -2.17 -10.00
N TYR A 148 -18.16 -2.14 -9.70
CA TYR A 148 -17.42 -3.30 -9.21
C TYR A 148 -17.53 -3.49 -7.68
N THR A 149 -17.96 -2.45 -6.95
CA THR A 149 -18.11 -2.49 -5.50
C THR A 149 -19.55 -2.69 -5.05
N SER A 150 -20.52 -2.55 -5.95
CA SER A 150 -21.93 -2.74 -5.62
C SER A 150 -22.25 -4.24 -5.50
N PRO A 151 -22.99 -4.66 -4.46
CA PRO A 151 -23.48 -6.04 -4.38
C PRO A 151 -24.31 -6.36 -5.64
N SER A 152 -24.17 -7.60 -6.11
CA SER A 152 -24.95 -8.07 -7.27
C SER A 152 -26.45 -7.95 -6.96
N PRO A 153 -27.29 -7.48 -7.88
CA PRO A 153 -28.74 -7.42 -7.67
C PRO A 153 -29.41 -8.79 -7.49
N ARG A 154 -28.63 -9.87 -7.36
CA ARG A 154 -29.14 -11.26 -7.27
C ARG A 154 -28.91 -11.93 -5.92
N ASP A 155 -28.44 -11.19 -4.91
CA ASP A 155 -28.30 -11.71 -3.55
C ASP A 155 -29.39 -11.16 -2.62
#